data_443f0f1d18d965ef8f14477180b27ffa
#
_entry.id   443f0f1d18d965ef8f14477180b27ffa
#
_cell.length_a   1.000
_cell.length_b   1.000
_cell.length_c   1.000
_cell.angle_alpha   90.00
_cell.angle_beta   90.00
_cell.angle_gamma   90.00
#
_symmetry.space_group_name_H-M   'P 1'
#
loop_
_entity.id
_entity.type
_entity.pdbx_description
1 polymer ?
#
loop_
_entity_poly.entity_id
_entity_poly.type
_entity_poly.pdbx_seq_one_letter_code
_entity_poly.pdbx_strand_id
1 'polypeptide(L)'
;LCEKFPENLNYQAHKASEIMQNGDHEEAIILLEDILKKNPYNFSTFTSKGHAEKTLGRSDEAIQSYQSAYKVKPDHGEAYFSLANLKTYSFTDSELNTMRDQVKRVDLSLRDKAYFHFALAQGCEVIGSFDEAFHHLEKGNNIKNKQSLYSIERMNNELQAQENICNEELFQNLGDGGYKTTDPIFILGLPRAGSTLIEQILASHSMIDGTLELPNILSIAQNLRGDDIYGKLGNYPKSLKSLTQKQRKDFGKDFINDTRMHRNDAPMFTD
;
A
#
# COMPACT_ATOMS: atom_id res chain seq x y z
N LEU A 1 -4.87 -0.93 23.50
CA LEU A 1 -4.78 -2.39 23.65
C LEU A 1 -3.41 -2.82 24.14
N CYS A 2 -2.30 -2.31 23.56
CA CYS A 2 -0.95 -2.64 24.00
C CYS A 2 -0.69 -2.28 25.47
N GLU A 3 -1.19 -1.14 25.96
CA GLU A 3 -1.08 -0.73 27.38
C GLU A 3 -1.83 -1.67 28.33
N LYS A 4 -3.00 -2.20 27.89
CA LYS A 4 -3.79 -3.15 28.71
C LYS A 4 -3.25 -4.57 28.66
N PHE A 5 -2.58 -4.96 27.59
CA PHE A 5 -2.09 -6.30 27.33
C PHE A 5 -0.67 -6.26 26.76
N PRO A 6 0.32 -5.79 27.54
CA PRO A 6 1.69 -5.56 27.04
C PRO A 6 2.40 -6.86 26.61
N GLU A 7 1.97 -8.02 27.10
CA GLU A 7 2.56 -9.31 26.73
C GLU A 7 1.91 -9.94 25.48
N ASN A 8 0.86 -9.33 24.91
CA ASN A 8 0.21 -9.86 23.72
C ASN A 8 1.00 -9.48 22.46
N LEU A 9 1.74 -10.45 21.92
CA LEU A 9 2.61 -10.24 20.76
C LEU A 9 1.83 -9.83 19.50
N ASN A 10 0.56 -10.24 19.35
CA ASN A 10 -0.26 -9.82 18.22
C ASN A 10 -0.57 -8.32 18.29
N TYR A 11 -0.87 -7.79 19.48
CA TYR A 11 -1.10 -6.36 19.64
C TYR A 11 0.19 -5.56 19.43
N GLN A 12 1.34 -6.08 19.87
CA GLN A 12 2.63 -5.47 19.60
C GLN A 12 2.97 -5.47 18.09
N ALA A 13 2.66 -6.55 17.37
CA ALA A 13 2.84 -6.62 15.93
C ALA A 13 1.93 -5.62 15.17
N HIS A 14 0.67 -5.46 15.59
CA HIS A 14 -0.19 -4.40 15.05
C HIS A 14 0.36 -3.00 15.34
N LYS A 15 0.84 -2.75 16.57
CA LYS A 15 1.49 -1.47 16.89
C LYS A 15 2.68 -1.21 15.99
N ALA A 16 3.54 -2.20 15.74
CA ALA A 16 4.66 -2.06 14.82
C ALA A 16 4.19 -1.72 13.39
N SER A 17 3.10 -2.33 12.93
CA SER A 17 2.51 -2.01 11.63
C SER A 17 2.02 -0.56 11.52
N GLU A 18 1.36 -0.04 12.55
CA GLU A 18 0.92 1.36 12.61
C GLU A 18 2.11 2.33 12.64
N ILE A 19 3.16 2.02 13.42
CA ILE A 19 4.39 2.80 13.46
C ILE A 19 5.04 2.84 12.07
N MET A 20 5.09 1.70 11.36
CA MET A 20 5.61 1.64 9.98
C MET A 20 4.79 2.49 9.01
N GLN A 21 3.46 2.50 9.14
CA GLN A 21 2.58 3.32 8.30
C GLN A 21 2.78 4.83 8.53
N ASN A 22 3.17 5.22 9.74
CA ASN A 22 3.52 6.60 10.07
C ASN A 22 4.94 6.98 9.61
N GLY A 23 5.72 6.04 9.06
CA GLY A 23 7.07 6.27 8.56
C GLY A 23 8.19 6.01 9.57
N ASP A 24 7.89 5.69 10.82
CA ASP A 24 8.87 5.48 11.90
C ASP A 24 9.47 4.06 11.88
N HIS A 25 10.09 3.70 10.75
CA HIS A 25 10.60 2.34 10.51
C HIS A 25 11.65 1.89 11.53
N GLU A 26 12.48 2.81 12.06
CA GLU A 26 13.47 2.49 13.11
C GLU A 26 12.80 2.03 14.41
N GLU A 27 11.80 2.76 14.89
CA GLU A 27 11.05 2.37 16.08
C GLU A 27 10.33 1.05 15.88
N ALA A 28 9.77 0.84 14.68
CA ALA A 28 9.11 -0.42 14.34
C ALA A 28 10.07 -1.61 14.38
N ILE A 29 11.30 -1.49 13.87
CA ILE A 29 12.32 -2.55 13.92
C ILE A 29 12.62 -2.95 15.36
N ILE A 30 12.83 -1.98 16.26
CA ILE A 30 13.09 -2.25 17.69
C ILE A 30 11.95 -3.09 18.30
N LEU A 31 10.71 -2.71 18.03
CA LEU A 31 9.55 -3.44 18.54
C LEU A 31 9.44 -4.85 17.94
N LEU A 32 9.70 -5.00 16.64
CA LEU A 32 9.69 -6.30 15.95
C LEU A 32 10.80 -7.22 16.47
N GLU A 33 11.99 -6.68 16.79
CA GLU A 33 13.06 -7.45 17.43
C GLU A 33 12.70 -7.92 18.83
N ASP A 34 12.00 -7.11 19.61
CA ASP A 34 11.52 -7.51 20.93
C ASP A 34 10.45 -8.62 20.84
N ILE A 35 9.61 -8.58 19.81
CA ILE A 35 8.68 -9.68 19.52
C ILE A 35 9.46 -10.96 19.16
N LEU A 36 10.49 -10.85 18.32
CA LEU A 36 11.32 -12.01 17.90
C LEU A 36 12.14 -12.60 19.05
N LYS A 37 12.60 -11.81 20.02
CA LYS A 37 13.23 -12.33 21.25
C LYS A 37 12.29 -13.22 22.06
N LYS A 38 11.00 -12.86 22.10
CA LYS A 38 9.94 -13.63 22.81
C LYS A 38 9.43 -14.81 21.99
N ASN A 39 9.36 -14.66 20.65
CA ASN A 39 8.90 -15.70 19.72
C ASN A 39 9.80 -15.77 18.47
N PRO A 40 10.94 -16.49 18.53
CA PRO A 40 11.90 -16.57 17.43
C PRO A 40 11.41 -17.37 16.21
N TYR A 41 10.24 -17.97 16.27
CA TYR A 41 9.63 -18.72 15.15
C TYR A 41 8.47 -17.96 14.49
N ASN A 42 8.38 -16.65 14.68
CA ASN A 42 7.35 -15.84 14.05
C ASN A 42 7.78 -15.35 12.67
N PHE A 43 7.45 -16.14 11.63
CA PHE A 43 7.79 -15.82 10.24
C PHE A 43 7.19 -14.49 9.77
N SER A 44 5.98 -14.14 10.23
CA SER A 44 5.32 -12.88 9.87
C SER A 44 6.08 -11.66 10.41
N THR A 45 6.59 -11.75 11.65
CA THR A 45 7.40 -10.69 12.24
C THR A 45 8.72 -10.51 11.50
N PHE A 46 9.37 -11.60 11.07
CA PHE A 46 10.56 -11.51 10.20
C PHE A 46 10.24 -10.81 8.88
N THR A 47 9.11 -11.13 8.25
CA THR A 47 8.70 -10.47 7.00
C THR A 47 8.46 -8.98 7.20
N SER A 48 7.75 -8.58 8.27
CA SER A 48 7.52 -7.18 8.61
C SER A 48 8.83 -6.42 8.90
N LYS A 49 9.76 -7.05 9.62
CA LYS A 49 11.09 -6.48 9.87
C LYS A 49 11.84 -6.24 8.56
N GLY A 50 11.84 -7.23 7.66
CA GLY A 50 12.45 -7.09 6.33
C GLY A 50 11.84 -5.95 5.50
N HIS A 51 10.53 -5.70 5.62
CA HIS A 51 9.88 -4.56 4.96
C HIS A 51 10.37 -3.22 5.52
N ALA A 52 10.49 -3.09 6.84
CA ALA A 52 11.01 -1.89 7.47
C ALA A 52 12.48 -1.63 7.09
N GLU A 53 13.33 -2.67 7.15
CA GLU A 53 14.75 -2.62 6.76
C GLU A 53 14.92 -2.22 5.29
N LYS A 54 14.11 -2.81 4.39
CA LYS A 54 14.09 -2.45 2.97
C LYS A 54 13.75 -0.97 2.77
N THR A 55 12.77 -0.45 3.49
CA THR A 55 12.36 0.95 3.36
C THR A 55 13.46 1.91 3.83
N LEU A 56 14.24 1.52 4.82
CA LEU A 56 15.42 2.26 5.28
C LEU A 56 16.66 2.08 4.38
N GLY A 57 16.56 1.32 3.28
CA GLY A 57 17.68 1.03 2.38
C GLY A 57 18.67 -0.02 2.91
N ARG A 58 18.34 -0.70 4.00
CA ARG A 58 19.16 -1.77 4.62
C ARG A 58 18.93 -3.10 3.90
N SER A 59 19.42 -3.20 2.67
CA SER A 59 19.13 -4.34 1.80
C SER A 59 19.63 -5.67 2.34
N ASP A 60 20.82 -5.70 2.94
CA ASP A 60 21.42 -6.95 3.45
C ASP A 60 20.66 -7.48 4.68
N GLU A 61 20.25 -6.61 5.57
CA GLU A 61 19.42 -6.94 6.74
C GLU A 61 18.04 -7.43 6.29
N ALA A 62 17.43 -6.76 5.31
CA ALA A 62 16.15 -7.17 4.74
C ALA A 62 16.23 -8.58 4.12
N ILE A 63 17.31 -8.90 3.39
CA ILE A 63 17.57 -10.24 2.86
C ILE A 63 17.60 -11.27 4.00
N GLN A 64 18.35 -11.00 5.07
CA GLN A 64 18.46 -11.91 6.21
C GLN A 64 17.12 -12.13 6.91
N SER A 65 16.32 -11.07 7.05
CA SER A 65 14.98 -11.14 7.64
C SER A 65 14.04 -11.99 6.80
N TYR A 66 13.98 -11.77 5.49
CA TYR A 66 13.14 -12.60 4.59
C TYR A 66 13.60 -14.05 4.52
N GLN A 67 14.93 -14.30 4.52
CA GLN A 67 15.46 -15.65 4.59
C GLN A 67 15.11 -16.34 5.91
N SER A 68 15.11 -15.63 7.01
CA SER A 68 14.67 -16.15 8.30
C SER A 68 13.18 -16.50 8.29
N ALA A 69 12.35 -15.68 7.65
CA ALA A 69 10.92 -15.95 7.51
C ALA A 69 10.66 -17.27 6.77
N TYR A 70 11.28 -17.51 5.60
CA TYR A 70 11.04 -18.76 4.85
C TYR A 70 11.74 -19.98 5.48
N LYS A 71 12.84 -19.80 6.23
CA LYS A 71 13.45 -20.90 7.00
C LYS A 71 12.51 -21.40 8.10
N VAL A 72 11.78 -20.49 8.75
CA VAL A 72 10.76 -20.83 9.75
C VAL A 72 9.54 -21.45 9.08
N LYS A 73 9.09 -20.89 7.96
CA LYS A 73 7.89 -21.33 7.22
C LYS A 73 8.18 -21.42 5.73
N PRO A 74 8.62 -22.59 5.21
CA PRO A 74 9.03 -22.74 3.82
C PRO A 74 7.93 -22.51 2.78
N ASP A 75 6.67 -22.58 3.17
CA ASP A 75 5.51 -22.31 2.33
C ASP A 75 4.99 -20.85 2.44
N HIS A 76 5.77 -19.96 3.04
CA HIS A 76 5.48 -18.53 3.13
C HIS A 76 5.94 -17.80 1.85
N GLY A 77 5.07 -17.75 0.86
CA GLY A 77 5.39 -17.19 -0.48
C GLY A 77 5.77 -15.70 -0.45
N GLU A 78 5.23 -14.94 0.50
CA GLU A 78 5.52 -13.51 0.64
C GLU A 78 7.01 -13.21 0.88
N ALA A 79 7.70 -14.06 1.64
CA ALA A 79 9.13 -13.89 1.89
C ALA A 79 9.96 -14.01 0.59
N TYR A 80 9.66 -15.01 -0.26
CA TYR A 80 10.31 -15.16 -1.56
C TYR A 80 9.96 -14.03 -2.53
N PHE A 81 8.69 -13.62 -2.56
CA PHE A 81 8.26 -12.48 -3.37
C PHE A 81 8.95 -11.18 -2.96
N SER A 82 9.14 -10.98 -1.65
CA SER A 82 9.82 -9.79 -1.12
C SER A 82 11.30 -9.78 -1.48
N LEU A 83 11.99 -10.94 -1.47
CA LEU A 83 13.36 -11.10 -1.98
C LEU A 83 13.44 -10.76 -3.48
N ALA A 84 12.52 -11.29 -4.29
CA ALA A 84 12.43 -10.98 -5.72
C ALA A 84 12.30 -9.47 -5.97
N ASN A 85 11.51 -8.77 -5.16
CA ASN A 85 11.29 -7.33 -5.27
C ASN A 85 12.47 -6.46 -4.84
N LEU A 86 13.51 -7.01 -4.23
CA LEU A 86 14.76 -6.28 -3.97
C LEU A 86 15.54 -6.00 -5.27
N LYS A 87 15.28 -6.77 -6.35
CA LYS A 87 15.94 -6.69 -7.66
C LYS A 87 17.46 -6.95 -7.66
N THR A 88 18.10 -6.83 -6.50
CA THR A 88 19.52 -7.12 -6.28
C THR A 88 19.75 -8.54 -5.78
N TYR A 89 18.69 -9.24 -5.42
CA TYR A 89 18.78 -10.61 -4.92
C TYR A 89 18.68 -11.60 -6.08
N SER A 90 19.63 -12.53 -6.13
CA SER A 90 19.61 -13.66 -7.08
C SER A 90 19.33 -14.94 -6.31
N PHE A 91 18.28 -15.64 -6.71
CA PHE A 91 17.92 -16.92 -6.11
C PHE A 91 18.94 -18.01 -6.46
N THR A 92 19.26 -18.83 -5.49
CA THR A 92 20.03 -20.07 -5.71
C THR A 92 19.16 -21.12 -6.38
N ASP A 93 19.81 -22.11 -7.04
CA ASP A 93 19.09 -23.26 -7.62
C ASP A 93 18.23 -24.01 -6.59
N SER A 94 18.71 -24.11 -5.37
CA SER A 94 17.98 -24.74 -4.25
C SER A 94 16.69 -23.99 -3.93
N GLU A 95 16.74 -22.65 -3.88
CA GLU A 95 15.56 -21.80 -3.63
C GLU A 95 14.55 -21.89 -4.79
N LEU A 96 15.05 -21.84 -6.05
CA LEU A 96 14.19 -22.00 -7.23
C LEU A 96 13.49 -23.37 -7.23
N ASN A 97 14.19 -24.45 -6.91
CA ASN A 97 13.61 -25.79 -6.84
C ASN A 97 12.60 -25.89 -5.68
N THR A 98 12.88 -25.31 -4.53
CA THR A 98 11.94 -25.22 -3.42
C THR A 98 10.66 -24.53 -3.85
N MET A 99 10.74 -23.38 -4.51
CA MET A 99 9.58 -22.65 -5.01
C MET A 99 8.79 -23.43 -6.05
N ARG A 100 9.49 -24.15 -6.99
CA ARG A 100 8.84 -25.02 -7.97
C ARG A 100 8.07 -26.17 -7.32
N ASP A 101 8.54 -26.68 -6.20
CA ASP A 101 7.83 -27.73 -5.46
C ASP A 101 6.65 -27.16 -4.68
N GLN A 102 6.79 -25.98 -4.09
CA GLN A 102 5.68 -25.32 -3.39
C GLN A 102 4.48 -25.04 -4.31
N VAL A 103 4.69 -24.55 -5.54
CA VAL A 103 3.57 -24.23 -6.45
C VAL A 103 2.79 -25.45 -6.91
N LYS A 104 3.34 -26.68 -6.80
CA LYS A 104 2.67 -27.95 -7.12
C LYS A 104 1.71 -28.39 -6.00
N ARG A 105 1.86 -27.88 -4.80
CA ARG A 105 1.04 -28.27 -3.65
C ARG A 105 -0.42 -27.83 -3.82
N VAL A 106 -1.33 -28.71 -3.42
CA VAL A 106 -2.78 -28.47 -3.49
C VAL A 106 -3.26 -27.65 -2.28
N ASP A 107 -2.62 -27.86 -1.14
CA ASP A 107 -2.96 -27.23 0.14
C ASP A 107 -2.38 -25.82 0.32
N LEU A 108 -1.58 -25.35 -0.63
CA LEU A 108 -1.01 -24.00 -0.57
C LEU A 108 -2.09 -22.95 -0.78
N SER A 109 -2.06 -21.87 0.04
CA SER A 109 -2.98 -20.75 -0.12
C SER A 109 -2.83 -20.12 -1.52
N LEU A 110 -3.93 -19.62 -2.09
CA LEU A 110 -3.88 -18.95 -3.39
C LEU A 110 -2.98 -17.68 -3.34
N ARG A 111 -2.92 -17.02 -2.18
CA ARG A 111 -2.04 -15.87 -1.95
C ARG A 111 -0.57 -16.27 -2.06
N ASP A 112 -0.14 -17.28 -1.31
CA ASP A 112 1.24 -17.74 -1.31
C ASP A 112 1.59 -18.33 -2.68
N LYS A 113 0.66 -19.05 -3.31
CA LYS A 113 0.84 -19.60 -4.67
C LYS A 113 1.12 -18.49 -5.69
N ALA A 114 0.38 -17.38 -5.64
CA ALA A 114 0.64 -16.23 -6.51
C ALA A 114 2.02 -15.61 -6.24
N TYR A 115 2.40 -15.47 -4.97
CA TYR A 115 3.71 -14.94 -4.60
C TYR A 115 4.86 -15.82 -5.07
N PHE A 116 4.75 -17.15 -4.93
CA PHE A 116 5.75 -18.08 -5.48
C PHE A 116 5.86 -17.97 -7.00
N HIS A 117 4.75 -17.85 -7.72
CA HIS A 117 4.78 -17.67 -9.15
C HIS A 117 5.51 -16.40 -9.56
N PHE A 118 5.27 -15.26 -8.89
CA PHE A 118 5.97 -14.02 -9.18
C PHE A 118 7.46 -14.08 -8.82
N ALA A 119 7.81 -14.70 -7.70
CA ALA A 119 9.21 -14.90 -7.31
C ALA A 119 9.95 -15.81 -8.31
N LEU A 120 9.33 -16.92 -8.74
CA LEU A 120 9.88 -17.81 -9.78
C LEU A 120 10.05 -17.07 -11.11
N ALA A 121 9.08 -16.25 -11.50
CA ALA A 121 9.17 -15.47 -12.73
C ALA A 121 10.43 -14.60 -12.74
N GLN A 122 10.66 -13.85 -11.67
CA GLN A 122 11.85 -13.00 -11.54
C GLN A 122 13.14 -13.85 -11.51
N GLY A 123 13.16 -14.97 -10.76
CA GLY A 123 14.32 -15.84 -10.71
C GLY A 123 14.65 -16.47 -12.06
N CYS A 124 13.63 -16.92 -12.80
CA CYS A 124 13.79 -17.47 -14.16
C CYS A 124 14.24 -16.41 -15.17
N GLU A 125 13.78 -15.17 -15.04
CA GLU A 125 14.23 -14.04 -15.85
C GLU A 125 15.74 -13.78 -15.67
N VAL A 126 16.21 -13.76 -14.42
CA VAL A 126 17.63 -13.56 -14.10
C VAL A 126 18.55 -14.61 -14.71
N ILE A 127 18.09 -15.88 -14.75
CA ILE A 127 18.88 -16.97 -15.37
C ILE A 127 18.65 -17.13 -16.88
N GLY A 128 17.86 -16.21 -17.51
CA GLY A 128 17.58 -16.21 -18.95
C GLY A 128 16.53 -17.23 -19.42
N SER A 129 15.78 -17.85 -18.50
CA SER A 129 14.70 -18.79 -18.82
C SER A 129 13.38 -18.05 -19.05
N PHE A 130 13.30 -17.25 -20.11
CA PHE A 130 12.19 -16.31 -20.34
C PHE A 130 10.84 -16.99 -20.55
N ASP A 131 10.79 -18.14 -21.22
CA ASP A 131 9.54 -18.90 -21.42
C ASP A 131 8.95 -19.37 -20.07
N GLU A 132 9.80 -19.89 -19.19
CA GLU A 132 9.40 -20.29 -17.85
C GLU A 132 8.98 -19.06 -17.01
N ALA A 133 9.71 -17.97 -17.12
CA ALA A 133 9.38 -16.72 -16.44
C ALA A 133 7.99 -16.22 -16.87
N PHE A 134 7.71 -16.19 -18.18
CA PHE A 134 6.39 -15.79 -18.70
C PHE A 134 5.27 -16.70 -18.22
N HIS A 135 5.50 -18.02 -18.26
CA HIS A 135 4.53 -18.99 -17.74
C HIS A 135 4.18 -18.72 -16.26
N HIS A 136 5.18 -18.42 -15.44
CA HIS A 136 4.95 -18.10 -14.03
C HIS A 136 4.22 -16.77 -13.86
N LEU A 137 4.54 -15.72 -14.62
CA LEU A 137 3.80 -14.45 -14.63
C LEU A 137 2.33 -14.68 -14.99
N GLU A 138 2.05 -15.45 -16.02
CA GLU A 138 0.69 -15.77 -16.43
C GLU A 138 -0.09 -16.48 -15.31
N LYS A 139 0.52 -17.48 -14.66
CA LYS A 139 -0.11 -18.21 -13.53
C LYS A 139 -0.38 -17.29 -12.34
N GLY A 140 0.59 -16.48 -11.95
CA GLY A 140 0.44 -15.52 -10.85
C GLY A 140 -0.66 -14.49 -11.13
N ASN A 141 -0.66 -13.91 -12.32
CA ASN A 141 -1.66 -12.95 -12.76
C ASN A 141 -3.06 -13.57 -12.83
N ASN A 142 -3.20 -14.80 -13.33
CA ASN A 142 -4.48 -15.51 -13.38
C ASN A 142 -5.07 -15.75 -11.98
N ILE A 143 -4.22 -16.07 -10.98
CA ILE A 143 -4.67 -16.20 -9.60
C ILE A 143 -5.14 -14.84 -9.07
N LYS A 144 -4.37 -13.79 -9.27
CA LYS A 144 -4.73 -12.43 -8.83
C LYS A 144 -5.99 -11.93 -9.50
N ASN A 145 -6.13 -12.14 -10.81
CA ASN A 145 -7.31 -11.72 -11.56
C ASN A 145 -8.60 -12.38 -11.05
N LYS A 146 -8.55 -13.68 -10.71
CA LYS A 146 -9.70 -14.38 -10.11
C LYS A 146 -10.08 -13.88 -8.72
N GLN A 147 -9.13 -13.28 -7.99
CA GLN A 147 -9.36 -12.68 -6.67
C GLN A 147 -9.77 -11.21 -6.76
N SER A 148 -9.52 -10.58 -7.90
CA SER A 148 -9.86 -9.19 -8.13
C SER A 148 -11.36 -9.04 -8.37
N LEU A 149 -11.96 -8.04 -7.73
CA LEU A 149 -13.32 -7.57 -8.03
C LEU A 149 -13.34 -6.57 -9.19
N TYR A 150 -12.25 -6.47 -9.94
CA TYR A 150 -12.14 -5.56 -11.07
C TYR A 150 -13.13 -5.94 -12.17
N SER A 151 -13.88 -4.95 -12.63
CA SER A 151 -14.76 -5.03 -13.77
C SER A 151 -14.60 -3.77 -14.60
N ILE A 152 -14.27 -3.91 -15.88
CA ILE A 152 -14.14 -2.78 -16.79
C ILE A 152 -15.49 -2.05 -16.95
N GLU A 153 -16.58 -2.79 -16.93
CA GLU A 153 -17.95 -2.22 -17.00
C GLU A 153 -18.22 -1.35 -15.76
N ARG A 154 -17.87 -1.85 -14.56
CA ARG A 154 -18.01 -1.08 -13.33
C ARG A 154 -17.16 0.20 -13.36
N MET A 155 -15.91 0.09 -13.80
CA MET A 155 -15.01 1.25 -13.90
C MET A 155 -15.57 2.29 -14.89
N ASN A 156 -16.03 1.86 -16.07
CA ASN A 156 -16.63 2.75 -17.06
C ASN A 156 -17.89 3.43 -16.52
N ASN A 157 -18.74 2.70 -15.80
CA ASN A 157 -19.94 3.26 -15.18
C ASN A 157 -19.61 4.29 -14.09
N GLU A 158 -18.57 4.04 -13.28
CA GLU A 158 -18.09 4.99 -12.27
C GLU A 158 -17.52 6.25 -12.93
N LEU A 159 -16.70 6.12 -13.97
CA LEU A 159 -16.16 7.25 -14.73
C LEU A 159 -17.28 8.08 -15.35
N GLN A 160 -18.22 7.43 -16.02
CA GLN A 160 -19.35 8.12 -16.64
C GLN A 160 -20.26 8.81 -15.62
N ALA A 161 -20.43 8.22 -14.43
CA ALA A 161 -21.15 8.86 -13.33
C ALA A 161 -20.41 10.10 -12.82
N GLN A 162 -19.08 10.08 -12.75
CA GLN A 162 -18.27 11.23 -12.37
C GLN A 162 -18.36 12.34 -13.43
N GLU A 163 -18.19 12.05 -14.70
CA GLU A 163 -18.34 13.02 -15.81
C GLU A 163 -19.71 13.70 -15.80
N ASN A 164 -20.77 12.93 -15.60
CA ASN A 164 -22.13 13.45 -15.59
C ASN A 164 -22.46 14.33 -14.37
N ILE A 165 -21.77 14.12 -13.26
CA ILE A 165 -22.03 14.84 -11.99
C ILE A 165 -21.04 15.97 -11.80
N CYS A 166 -19.73 15.72 -12.02
CA CYS A 166 -18.67 16.70 -11.80
C CYS A 166 -18.50 17.61 -13.05
N ASN A 167 -19.56 18.29 -13.42
CA ASN A 167 -19.64 19.18 -14.56
C ASN A 167 -19.63 20.65 -14.12
N GLU A 168 -19.60 21.56 -15.09
CA GLU A 168 -19.57 23.00 -14.84
C GLU A 168 -20.76 23.49 -13.99
N GLU A 169 -21.95 22.94 -14.22
CA GLU A 169 -23.15 23.26 -13.45
C GLU A 169 -22.99 22.93 -11.96
N LEU A 170 -22.40 21.77 -11.61
CA LEU A 170 -22.12 21.42 -10.23
C LEU A 170 -21.21 22.46 -9.57
N PHE A 171 -20.11 22.83 -10.23
CA PHE A 171 -19.14 23.77 -9.66
C PHE A 171 -19.72 25.19 -9.54
N GLN A 172 -20.52 25.64 -10.50
CA GLN A 172 -21.23 26.91 -10.41
C GLN A 172 -22.23 26.92 -9.24
N ASN A 173 -22.99 25.84 -9.04
CA ASN A 173 -23.98 25.73 -7.97
C ASN A 173 -23.32 25.59 -6.58
N LEU A 174 -22.16 24.95 -6.49
CA LEU A 174 -21.44 24.82 -5.23
C LEU A 174 -20.76 26.14 -4.82
N GLY A 175 -20.34 26.96 -5.80
CA GLY A 175 -19.66 28.24 -5.54
C GLY A 175 -18.44 28.10 -4.61
N ASP A 176 -18.04 29.19 -4.00
CA ASP A 176 -16.86 29.31 -3.13
C ASP A 176 -17.05 28.76 -1.70
N GLY A 177 -17.90 27.76 -1.54
CA GLY A 177 -18.33 27.27 -0.23
C GLY A 177 -17.35 26.35 0.53
N GLY A 178 -16.12 26.16 0.06
CA GLY A 178 -15.11 25.31 0.70
C GLY A 178 -14.38 25.96 1.87
N TYR A 179 -13.47 25.20 2.48
CA TYR A 179 -12.52 25.74 3.46
C TYR A 179 -11.41 26.49 2.71
N LYS A 180 -11.27 27.78 3.00
CA LYS A 180 -10.27 28.63 2.30
C LYS A 180 -8.92 28.51 2.98
N THR A 181 -7.98 27.90 2.29
CA THR A 181 -6.58 27.78 2.66
C THR A 181 -5.72 27.70 1.41
N THR A 182 -4.46 28.05 1.53
CA THR A 182 -3.44 27.95 0.48
C THR A 182 -2.39 26.89 0.78
N ASP A 183 -2.58 26.12 1.85
CA ASP A 183 -1.58 25.17 2.33
C ASP A 183 -1.36 23.96 1.40
N PRO A 184 -2.42 23.25 0.88
CA PRO A 184 -2.21 22.05 0.10
C PRO A 184 -1.87 22.33 -1.36
N ILE A 185 -0.93 21.58 -1.89
CA ILE A 185 -0.56 21.49 -3.29
C ILE A 185 -0.88 20.07 -3.75
N PHE A 186 -1.98 19.88 -4.51
CA PHE A 186 -2.37 18.57 -5.00
C PHE A 186 -1.59 18.20 -6.27
N ILE A 187 -0.95 17.03 -6.26
CA ILE A 187 -0.24 16.47 -7.41
C ILE A 187 -1.11 15.38 -8.02
N LEU A 188 -1.72 15.69 -9.16
CA LEU A 188 -2.63 14.78 -9.85
C LEU A 188 -1.97 14.17 -11.07
N GLY A 189 -2.18 12.88 -11.30
CA GLY A 189 -1.66 12.18 -12.46
C GLY A 189 -2.03 10.71 -12.50
N LEU A 190 -1.78 10.07 -13.64
CA LEU A 190 -1.89 8.62 -13.75
C LEU A 190 -0.74 7.94 -12.99
N PRO A 191 -0.91 6.71 -12.53
CA PRO A 191 0.19 5.93 -11.97
C PRO A 191 1.39 5.94 -12.93
N ARG A 192 2.60 6.12 -12.40
CA ARG A 192 3.87 6.20 -13.16
C ARG A 192 4.04 7.45 -14.02
N ALA A 193 3.23 8.49 -13.84
CA ALA A 193 3.36 9.78 -14.53
C ALA A 193 4.50 10.67 -13.99
N GLY A 194 5.18 10.27 -12.93
CA GLY A 194 6.29 11.04 -12.33
C GLY A 194 5.84 11.91 -11.14
N SER A 195 4.70 11.65 -10.53
CA SER A 195 4.18 12.39 -9.37
C SER A 195 5.21 12.47 -8.24
N THR A 196 5.85 11.36 -7.87
CA THR A 196 6.90 11.33 -6.85
C THR A 196 8.09 12.25 -7.20
N LEU A 197 8.49 12.34 -8.47
CA LEU A 197 9.58 13.23 -8.87
C LEU A 197 9.17 14.71 -8.70
N ILE A 198 7.95 15.06 -9.11
CA ILE A 198 7.41 16.42 -8.93
C ILE A 198 7.31 16.76 -7.45
N GLU A 199 6.81 15.85 -6.64
CA GLU A 199 6.76 15.99 -5.19
C GLU A 199 8.15 16.28 -4.60
N GLN A 200 9.15 15.49 -4.93
CA GLN A 200 10.53 15.68 -4.45
C GLN A 200 11.13 17.01 -4.90
N ILE A 201 10.83 17.46 -6.12
CA ILE A 201 11.26 18.78 -6.62
C ILE A 201 10.63 19.89 -5.78
N LEU A 202 9.31 19.81 -5.52
CA LEU A 202 8.60 20.81 -4.72
C LEU A 202 9.07 20.79 -3.25
N ALA A 203 9.20 19.61 -2.66
CA ALA A 203 9.66 19.42 -1.28
C ALA A 203 11.12 19.81 -1.05
N SER A 204 11.91 20.03 -2.11
CA SER A 204 13.26 20.60 -1.99
C SER A 204 13.24 22.10 -1.63
N HIS A 205 12.09 22.75 -1.74
CA HIS A 205 11.92 24.16 -1.39
C HIS A 205 11.54 24.32 0.07
N SER A 206 12.19 25.23 0.81
CA SER A 206 11.99 25.45 2.24
C SER A 206 10.57 25.86 2.67
N MET A 207 9.73 26.26 1.74
CA MET A 207 8.34 26.65 1.98
C MET A 207 7.34 25.51 1.78
N ILE A 208 7.80 24.32 1.43
CA ILE A 208 6.93 23.21 1.05
C ILE A 208 7.40 21.92 1.77
N ASP A 209 6.51 21.35 2.56
CA ASP A 209 6.71 20.01 3.11
C ASP A 209 6.28 18.94 2.09
N GLY A 210 7.14 17.98 1.82
CA GLY A 210 6.75 16.73 1.16
C GLY A 210 6.03 15.83 2.15
N THR A 211 4.91 15.25 1.73
CA THR A 211 4.20 14.27 2.55
C THR A 211 4.21 12.89 1.88
N LEU A 212 3.14 12.16 1.95
CA LEU A 212 2.94 10.84 1.34
C LEU A 212 1.69 10.91 0.46
N GLU A 213 1.36 9.83 -0.24
CA GLU A 213 0.02 9.64 -0.81
C GLU A 213 -1.00 9.49 0.34
N LEU A 214 -1.58 10.62 0.77
CA LEU A 214 -2.42 10.65 1.95
C LEU A 214 -3.81 10.08 1.65
N PRO A 215 -4.35 9.20 2.51
CA PRO A 215 -5.65 8.56 2.26
C PRO A 215 -6.86 9.46 2.54
N ASN A 216 -6.65 10.67 3.03
CA ASN A 216 -7.70 11.53 3.60
C ASN A 216 -8.79 11.90 2.57
N ILE A 217 -8.42 12.33 1.37
CA ILE A 217 -9.38 12.66 0.30
C ILE A 217 -10.15 11.43 -0.15
N LEU A 218 -9.45 10.30 -0.33
CA LEU A 218 -10.09 9.03 -0.70
C LEU A 218 -11.04 8.54 0.39
N SER A 219 -10.69 8.73 1.67
CA SER A 219 -11.55 8.39 2.82
C SER A 219 -12.82 9.24 2.84
N ILE A 220 -12.73 10.54 2.55
CA ILE A 220 -13.89 11.42 2.41
C ILE A 220 -14.81 10.92 1.28
N ALA A 221 -14.25 10.60 0.11
CA ALA A 221 -14.99 10.07 -1.02
C ALA A 221 -15.67 8.73 -0.70
N GLN A 222 -14.98 7.85 0.02
CA GLN A 222 -15.51 6.56 0.46
C GLN A 222 -16.65 6.73 1.49
N ASN A 223 -16.51 7.63 2.44
CA ASN A 223 -17.59 7.96 3.38
C ASN A 223 -18.83 8.52 2.68
N LEU A 224 -18.62 9.35 1.65
CA LEU A 224 -19.71 9.88 0.82
C LEU A 224 -20.36 8.81 -0.08
N ARG A 225 -19.63 7.75 -0.41
CA ARG A 225 -20.15 6.60 -1.16
C ARG A 225 -21.17 5.81 -0.32
N GLY A 226 -21.01 5.78 1.00
CA GLY A 226 -21.82 4.99 1.93
C GLY A 226 -21.45 3.50 1.91
N ASP A 227 -22.16 2.71 2.72
CA ASP A 227 -21.92 1.26 2.87
C ASP A 227 -22.31 0.50 1.59
N ASP A 228 -21.41 0.44 0.62
CA ASP A 228 -21.52 -0.45 -0.52
C ASP A 228 -20.67 -1.70 -0.33
N ILE A 229 -21.16 -2.61 0.51
CA ILE A 229 -20.47 -3.87 0.82
C ILE A 229 -20.63 -4.90 -0.31
N TYR A 230 -21.54 -4.71 -1.29
CA TYR A 230 -21.93 -5.74 -2.27
C TYR A 230 -21.93 -5.29 -3.74
N GLY A 231 -21.13 -4.29 -4.12
CA GLY A 231 -20.94 -3.97 -5.54
C GLY A 231 -22.07 -3.16 -6.19
N LYS A 232 -22.99 -2.59 -5.41
CA LYS A 232 -23.91 -1.56 -5.91
C LYS A 232 -23.16 -0.23 -5.93
N LEU A 233 -23.35 0.55 -6.99
CA LEU A 233 -22.86 1.92 -7.08
C LEU A 233 -23.39 2.68 -5.85
N GLY A 234 -22.49 3.04 -4.93
CA GLY A 234 -22.83 3.84 -3.77
C GLY A 234 -23.31 5.24 -4.19
N ASN A 235 -23.60 6.08 -3.21
CA ASN A 235 -24.16 7.41 -3.48
C ASN A 235 -23.18 8.42 -4.11
N TYR A 236 -21.87 8.14 -4.07
CA TYR A 236 -20.84 8.96 -4.72
C TYR A 236 -20.76 8.61 -6.22
N PRO A 237 -20.66 9.57 -7.15
CA PRO A 237 -20.53 11.02 -6.92
C PRO A 237 -21.85 11.81 -6.75
N LYS A 238 -23.01 11.17 -6.82
CA LYS A 238 -24.32 11.86 -6.72
C LYS A 238 -24.49 12.66 -5.42
N SER A 239 -23.92 12.15 -4.31
CA SER A 239 -23.93 12.81 -3.00
C SER A 239 -23.29 14.20 -3.02
N LEU A 240 -22.38 14.49 -3.96
CA LEU A 240 -21.79 15.82 -4.10
C LEU A 240 -22.79 16.92 -4.31
N LYS A 241 -23.90 16.65 -5.04
CA LYS A 241 -24.96 17.63 -5.30
C LYS A 241 -25.74 18.03 -4.04
N SER A 242 -25.76 17.18 -3.03
CA SER A 242 -26.49 17.40 -1.77
C SER A 242 -25.65 17.94 -0.62
N LEU A 243 -24.34 18.12 -0.85
CA LEU A 243 -23.44 18.65 0.18
C LEU A 243 -23.77 20.11 0.49
N THR A 244 -24.07 20.39 1.75
CA THR A 244 -24.22 21.75 2.24
C THR A 244 -22.86 22.46 2.26
N GLN A 245 -22.87 23.80 2.24
CA GLN A 245 -21.67 24.61 2.37
C GLN A 245 -20.92 24.29 3.67
N LYS A 246 -21.65 24.06 4.76
CA LYS A 246 -21.05 23.68 6.05
C LYS A 246 -20.26 22.37 5.92
N GLN A 247 -20.86 21.32 5.35
CA GLN A 247 -20.19 20.02 5.19
C GLN A 247 -18.91 20.14 4.34
N ARG A 248 -18.97 20.87 3.22
CA ARG A 248 -17.78 21.09 2.38
C ARG A 248 -16.67 21.82 3.14
N LYS A 249 -17.03 22.83 3.95
CA LYS A 249 -16.08 23.56 4.79
C LYS A 249 -15.50 22.66 5.88
N ASP A 250 -16.34 21.83 6.51
CA ASP A 250 -15.91 20.90 7.55
C ASP A 250 -14.95 19.87 6.98
N PHE A 251 -15.24 19.23 5.84
CA PHE A 251 -14.32 18.30 5.17
C PHE A 251 -12.95 18.91 4.85
N GLY A 252 -12.94 20.15 4.31
CA GLY A 252 -11.67 20.81 4.03
C GLY A 252 -10.89 21.16 5.31
N LYS A 253 -11.60 21.55 6.39
CA LYS A 253 -10.98 21.82 7.68
C LYS A 253 -10.41 20.54 8.31
N ASP A 254 -11.16 19.45 8.27
CA ASP A 254 -10.73 18.15 8.80
C ASP A 254 -9.52 17.65 8.03
N PHE A 255 -9.52 17.75 6.68
CA PHE A 255 -8.36 17.42 5.85
C PHE A 255 -7.09 18.19 6.31
N ILE A 256 -7.19 19.50 6.49
CA ILE A 256 -6.04 20.31 6.93
C ILE A 256 -5.57 19.94 8.34
N ASN A 257 -6.48 19.60 9.23
CA ASN A 257 -6.15 19.21 10.60
C ASN A 257 -5.54 17.80 10.66
N ASP A 258 -6.16 16.83 9.99
CA ASP A 258 -5.77 15.42 10.05
C ASP A 258 -4.42 15.16 9.34
N THR A 259 -4.13 15.96 8.30
CA THR A 259 -2.84 15.88 7.60
C THR A 259 -1.70 16.56 8.36
N ARG A 260 -1.99 17.30 9.44
CA ARG A 260 -0.96 18.06 10.19
C ARG A 260 0.13 17.16 10.76
N MET A 261 -0.18 15.94 11.14
CA MET A 261 0.79 14.99 11.68
C MET A 261 1.86 14.55 10.67
N HIS A 262 1.60 14.72 9.36
CA HIS A 262 2.53 14.35 8.27
C HIS A 262 3.35 15.53 7.76
N ARG A 263 3.23 16.71 8.39
CA ARG A 263 3.87 17.97 7.98
C ARG A 263 4.81 18.47 9.07
N ASN A 264 5.86 19.15 8.66
CA ASN A 264 6.70 19.98 9.54
C ASN A 264 6.12 21.40 9.66
N ASP A 265 6.95 22.42 9.55
CA ASP A 265 6.57 23.81 9.78
C ASP A 265 6.50 24.67 8.52
N ALA A 266 6.62 24.06 7.32
CA ALA A 266 6.47 24.78 6.07
C ALA A 266 5.02 25.28 5.88
N PRO A 267 4.81 26.46 5.27
CA PRO A 267 3.47 27.01 5.08
C PRO A 267 2.62 26.22 4.06
N MET A 268 3.24 25.44 3.20
CA MET A 268 2.56 24.62 2.20
C MET A 268 3.01 23.14 2.30
N PHE A 269 2.23 22.24 1.78
CA PHE A 269 2.57 20.83 1.69
C PHE A 269 2.00 20.19 0.41
N THR A 270 2.64 19.13 -0.06
CA THR A 270 2.16 18.32 -1.20
C THR A 270 1.24 17.20 -0.73
N ASP A 271 0.28 16.76 -1.58
CA ASP A 271 -0.56 15.57 -1.42
C ASP A 271 -0.90 14.98 -2.79
#